data_d3047c40857789700a7b330baa49eccc
#
_entry.id   d3047c40857789700a7b330baa49eccc
#
_cell.length_a   1.000
_cell.length_b   1.000
_cell.length_c   1.000
_cell.angle_alpha   90.00
_cell.angle_beta   90.00
_cell.angle_gamma   90.00
#
_symmetry.space_group_name_H-M   'P 1'
#
loop_
_entity.id
_entity.type
_entity.pdbx_description
1 polymer ?
#
loop_
_entity_poly.entity_id
_entity_poly.type
_entity_poly.pdbx_seq_one_letter_code
_entity_poly.pdbx_strand_id
1 'polypeptide(L)'
;MDESQTMATVDPRGVTPLENPQKTSHCSPDEGCHGLVLPNPARCAFIGGVSSGKTNALLCTLGHSHAWKPFKHIYLMSPNNETTRKGEYGLLDDVTCLDSFPTLDYFAKRPGRSALIIDDLSWSLSKKGTPSQHELADRICGHVSSHHEGGLSIFIAQQTHTGIPPNIRRLVSHWFLFPRRIAVDSIGAIARSAMLEKTTMRKLFDFCDGPYDFMLIENIPVEHRGRARKNGWQNVKGLL
;
A
#
# COMPACT_ATOMS: atom_id res chain seq x y z
N MET A 1 37.59 -15.09 -2.17
CA MET A 1 36.64 -14.95 -1.07
C MET A 1 35.27 -14.95 -1.72
N ASP A 2 34.63 -16.07 -1.59
CA ASP A 2 33.41 -16.42 -2.30
C ASP A 2 32.24 -15.80 -1.55
N GLU A 3 31.70 -14.67 -2.07
CA GLU A 3 30.43 -14.14 -1.60
C GLU A 3 29.34 -15.01 -2.21
N SER A 4 28.99 -16.07 -1.50
CA SER A 4 27.79 -16.84 -1.79
C SER A 4 26.58 -15.91 -1.70
N GLN A 5 26.13 -15.41 -2.83
CA GLN A 5 24.80 -14.80 -2.96
C GLN A 5 23.77 -15.83 -2.52
N THR A 6 23.27 -15.66 -1.31
CA THR A 6 22.14 -16.42 -0.82
C THR A 6 20.94 -16.00 -1.67
N MET A 7 20.59 -16.82 -2.66
CA MET A 7 19.35 -16.63 -3.43
C MET A 7 18.19 -16.60 -2.44
N ALA A 8 17.47 -15.51 -2.44
CA ALA A 8 16.23 -15.38 -1.67
C ALA A 8 15.30 -16.54 -2.08
N THR A 9 14.90 -17.32 -1.12
CA THR A 9 13.92 -18.40 -1.34
C THR A 9 12.61 -17.76 -1.74
N VAL A 10 12.22 -17.96 -3.00
CA VAL A 10 10.90 -17.54 -3.47
C VAL A 10 9.87 -18.41 -2.77
N ASP A 11 8.96 -17.79 -2.00
CA ASP A 11 7.79 -18.48 -1.48
C ASP A 11 7.05 -19.09 -2.69
N PRO A 12 6.62 -20.36 -2.64
CA PRO A 12 5.88 -21.01 -3.72
C PRO A 12 4.60 -20.26 -4.14
N ARG A 13 4.19 -19.25 -3.39
CA ARG A 13 3.09 -18.35 -3.67
C ARG A 13 3.50 -17.04 -4.34
N GLY A 14 4.75 -16.90 -4.75
CA GLY A 14 5.27 -15.74 -5.48
C GLY A 14 5.64 -14.53 -4.63
N VAL A 15 5.68 -14.68 -3.30
CA VAL A 15 6.19 -13.62 -2.40
C VAL A 15 7.70 -13.78 -2.28
N THR A 16 8.45 -12.81 -2.79
CA THR A 16 9.90 -12.77 -2.67
C THR A 16 10.30 -11.90 -1.48
N PRO A 17 10.96 -12.44 -0.45
CA PRO A 17 11.47 -11.62 0.65
C PRO A 17 12.48 -10.59 0.17
N LEU A 18 12.56 -9.45 0.85
CA LEU A 18 13.58 -8.43 0.59
C LEU A 18 14.97 -8.97 0.97
N GLU A 19 15.91 -8.88 0.04
CA GLU A 19 17.32 -9.07 0.34
C GLU A 19 17.83 -7.86 1.13
N ASN A 20 18.30 -8.10 2.33
CA ASN A 20 19.04 -7.16 3.19
C ASN A 20 18.38 -5.78 3.46
N PRO A 21 17.40 -5.74 4.35
CA PRO A 21 16.68 -4.51 4.70
C PRO A 21 17.52 -3.46 5.45
N GLN A 22 18.68 -3.82 6.00
CA GLN A 22 19.53 -2.89 6.78
C GLN A 22 20.22 -1.82 5.91
N LYS A 23 20.41 -2.09 4.63
CA LYS A 23 21.03 -1.14 3.69
C LYS A 23 20.08 -0.09 3.13
N THR A 24 18.81 -0.13 3.49
CA THR A 24 17.75 0.51 2.69
C THR A 24 17.04 1.68 3.33
N SER A 25 17.34 2.06 4.58
CA SER A 25 16.71 3.23 5.21
C SER A 25 16.95 4.55 4.45
N HIS A 26 18.00 4.58 3.61
CA HIS A 26 18.37 5.72 2.78
C HIS A 26 18.87 5.31 1.39
N CYS A 27 18.42 4.18 0.86
CA CYS A 27 18.85 3.74 -0.46
C CYS A 27 18.50 4.78 -1.52
N SER A 28 19.52 5.36 -2.10
CA SER A 28 19.38 6.07 -3.37
C SER A 28 18.98 5.06 -4.45
N PRO A 29 18.03 5.40 -5.35
CA PRO A 29 17.70 4.58 -6.50
C PRO A 29 18.90 4.26 -7.39
N ASP A 30 19.96 5.06 -7.29
CA ASP A 30 21.17 4.93 -8.10
C ASP A 30 22.16 3.90 -7.52
N GLU A 31 21.94 3.41 -6.31
CA GLU A 31 22.83 2.46 -5.61
C GLU A 31 22.42 0.99 -5.77
N GLY A 32 21.56 0.67 -6.73
CA GLY A 32 21.16 -0.71 -7.03
C GLY A 32 20.29 -1.37 -5.95
N CYS A 33 19.64 -0.59 -5.10
CA CYS A 33 18.70 -1.11 -4.13
C CYS A 33 17.50 -1.74 -4.81
N HIS A 34 17.42 -3.05 -4.79
CA HIS A 34 16.37 -3.85 -5.42
C HIS A 34 15.17 -4.11 -4.51
N GLY A 35 14.91 -3.26 -3.52
CA GLY A 35 13.82 -3.47 -2.58
C GLY A 35 12.90 -2.26 -2.42
N LEU A 36 11.60 -2.51 -2.27
CA LEU A 36 10.65 -1.49 -1.86
C LEU A 36 10.74 -1.32 -0.34
N VAL A 37 11.37 -0.24 0.10
CA VAL A 37 11.37 0.13 1.51
C VAL A 37 10.30 1.18 1.75
N LEU A 38 9.29 0.78 2.50
CA LEU A 38 8.25 1.69 2.92
C LEU A 38 8.65 2.44 4.18
N PRO A 39 8.34 3.74 4.30
CA PRO A 39 8.48 4.45 5.56
C PRO A 39 7.59 3.81 6.64
N ASN A 40 7.88 4.08 7.90
CA ASN A 40 7.04 3.66 9.01
C ASN A 40 6.56 4.89 9.78
N PRO A 41 5.26 5.16 9.79
CA PRO A 41 4.18 4.44 9.11
C PRO A 41 4.11 4.75 7.60
N ALA A 42 3.69 3.77 6.80
CA ALA A 42 3.37 3.95 5.39
C ALA A 42 1.86 4.06 5.16
N ARG A 43 1.46 4.78 4.11
CA ARG A 43 0.06 4.81 3.63
C ARG A 43 0.06 4.48 2.14
N CYS A 44 -0.28 3.23 1.84
CA CYS A 44 -0.23 2.67 0.50
C CYS A 44 -1.63 2.51 -0.08
N ALA A 45 -1.84 2.91 -1.33
CA ALA A 45 -3.08 2.68 -2.04
C ALA A 45 -2.84 1.86 -3.31
N PHE A 46 -3.56 0.76 -3.46
CA PHE A 46 -3.52 -0.17 -4.58
C PHE A 46 -4.79 0.01 -5.40
N ILE A 47 -4.67 0.59 -6.60
CA ILE A 47 -5.82 0.97 -7.44
C ILE A 47 -5.81 0.19 -8.75
N GLY A 48 -6.89 -0.53 -9.00
CA GLY A 48 -7.08 -1.27 -10.25
C GLY A 48 -8.34 -2.13 -10.20
N GLY A 49 -8.91 -2.46 -11.33
CA GLY A 49 -10.13 -3.26 -11.42
C GLY A 49 -9.96 -4.69 -10.87
N VAL A 50 -11.02 -5.47 -10.97
CA VAL A 50 -11.03 -6.88 -10.57
C VAL A 50 -9.94 -7.66 -11.32
N SER A 51 -9.28 -8.59 -10.64
CA SER A 51 -8.21 -9.45 -11.20
C SER A 51 -7.01 -8.68 -11.76
N SER A 52 -6.72 -7.48 -11.25
CA SER A 52 -5.54 -6.71 -11.66
C SER A 52 -4.25 -7.11 -10.94
N GLY A 53 -4.34 -7.92 -9.87
CA GLY A 53 -3.19 -8.29 -9.04
C GLY A 53 -2.99 -7.42 -7.79
N LYS A 54 -3.95 -6.53 -7.45
CA LYS A 54 -3.88 -5.64 -6.27
C LYS A 54 -3.55 -6.39 -4.98
N THR A 55 -4.33 -7.41 -4.66
CA THR A 55 -4.18 -8.17 -3.43
C THR A 55 -2.82 -8.86 -3.37
N ASN A 56 -2.36 -9.43 -4.49
CA ASN A 56 -1.03 -10.04 -4.56
C ASN A 56 0.08 -9.00 -4.32
N ALA A 57 0.02 -7.86 -4.99
CA ALA A 57 1.00 -6.79 -4.78
C ALA A 57 0.95 -6.22 -3.35
N LEU A 58 -0.25 -6.12 -2.74
CA LEU A 58 -0.42 -5.71 -1.35
C LEU A 58 0.25 -6.72 -0.41
N LEU A 59 -0.02 -8.01 -0.59
CA LEU A 59 0.57 -9.08 0.22
C LEU A 59 2.09 -9.12 0.09
N CYS A 60 2.63 -9.00 -1.13
CA CYS A 60 4.06 -8.89 -1.35
C CYS A 60 4.65 -7.68 -0.61
N THR A 61 4.02 -6.51 -0.76
CA THR A 61 4.47 -5.27 -0.11
C THR A 61 4.42 -5.38 1.42
N LEU A 62 3.36 -5.97 1.95
CA LEU A 62 3.21 -6.21 3.38
C LEU A 62 4.26 -7.21 3.88
N GLY A 63 4.48 -8.33 3.17
CA GLY A 63 5.46 -9.34 3.49
C GLY A 63 6.89 -8.78 3.52
N HIS A 64 7.26 -7.99 2.51
CA HIS A 64 8.53 -7.28 2.50
C HIS A 64 8.68 -6.33 3.69
N SER A 65 7.65 -5.55 3.98
CA SER A 65 7.66 -4.61 5.11
C SER A 65 7.73 -5.33 6.46
N HIS A 66 7.09 -6.49 6.57
CA HIS A 66 7.12 -7.36 7.75
C HIS A 66 8.51 -8.01 7.94
N ALA A 67 9.11 -8.51 6.86
CA ALA A 67 10.44 -9.12 6.89
C ALA A 67 11.54 -8.14 7.35
N TRP A 68 11.41 -6.87 6.95
CA TRP A 68 12.33 -5.83 7.40
C TRP A 68 12.19 -5.50 8.89
N LYS A 69 10.95 -5.26 9.33
CA LYS A 69 10.63 -5.03 10.74
C LYS A 69 9.23 -5.60 11.00
N PRO A 70 9.11 -6.67 11.77
CA PRO A 70 7.84 -7.35 11.98
C PRO A 70 6.72 -6.43 12.46
N PHE A 71 5.53 -6.61 11.90
CA PHE A 71 4.31 -6.05 12.46
C PHE A 71 3.92 -6.89 13.68
N LYS A 72 3.66 -6.23 14.79
CA LYS A 72 3.16 -6.87 16.01
C LYS A 72 1.66 -7.17 15.89
N HIS A 73 0.95 -6.34 15.15
CA HIS A 73 -0.49 -6.49 14.94
C HIS A 73 -0.82 -6.24 13.48
N ILE A 74 -1.63 -7.13 12.89
CA ILE A 74 -2.16 -7.00 11.54
C ILE A 74 -3.68 -7.01 11.63
N TYR A 75 -4.32 -5.98 11.10
CA TYR A 75 -5.77 -5.81 11.08
C TYR A 75 -6.27 -5.87 9.64
N LEU A 76 -7.42 -6.51 9.44
CA LEU A 76 -8.09 -6.60 8.13
C LEU A 76 -9.51 -6.07 8.23
N MET A 77 -9.86 -5.17 7.34
CA MET A 77 -11.22 -4.70 7.08
C MET A 77 -11.59 -5.00 5.64
N SER A 78 -12.62 -5.79 5.43
CA SER A 78 -13.15 -6.18 4.13
C SER A 78 -14.68 -6.39 4.25
N PRO A 79 -15.45 -6.21 3.18
CA PRO A 79 -16.90 -6.47 3.21
C PRO A 79 -17.24 -7.91 3.62
N ASN A 80 -16.32 -8.84 3.39
CA ASN A 80 -16.49 -10.26 3.74
C ASN A 80 -15.21 -10.80 4.40
N ASN A 81 -14.94 -10.28 5.59
CA ASN A 81 -13.70 -10.56 6.34
C ASN A 81 -13.36 -12.05 6.45
N GLU A 82 -14.35 -12.91 6.73
CA GLU A 82 -14.06 -14.32 6.97
C GLU A 82 -13.62 -15.05 5.70
N THR A 83 -14.33 -14.84 4.58
CA THR A 83 -13.97 -15.45 3.30
C THR A 83 -12.66 -14.88 2.76
N THR A 84 -12.49 -13.57 2.84
CA THR A 84 -11.28 -12.86 2.41
C THR A 84 -10.07 -13.32 3.22
N ARG A 85 -10.22 -13.45 4.55
CA ARG A 85 -9.15 -13.93 5.41
C ARG A 85 -8.74 -15.36 5.06
N LYS A 86 -9.70 -16.28 4.90
CA LYS A 86 -9.41 -17.68 4.58
C LYS A 86 -8.83 -17.87 3.18
N GLY A 87 -9.23 -17.04 2.24
CA GLY A 87 -8.77 -17.06 0.85
C GLY A 87 -7.47 -16.29 0.65
N GLU A 88 -7.62 -15.02 0.36
CA GLU A 88 -6.51 -14.16 -0.12
C GLU A 88 -5.49 -13.84 0.99
N TYR A 89 -5.97 -13.62 2.22
CA TYR A 89 -5.12 -13.25 3.37
C TYR A 89 -4.78 -14.44 4.30
N GLY A 90 -5.13 -15.66 3.92
CA GLY A 90 -4.81 -16.87 4.69
C GLY A 90 -3.30 -17.17 4.81
N LEU A 91 -2.48 -16.39 4.12
CA LEU A 91 -1.01 -16.44 4.19
C LEU A 91 -0.44 -15.66 5.38
N LEU A 92 -1.24 -14.80 6.00
CA LEU A 92 -0.83 -13.97 7.11
C LEU A 92 -1.27 -14.64 8.41
N ASP A 93 -0.32 -14.90 9.28
CA ASP A 93 -0.60 -15.39 10.63
C ASP A 93 -1.17 -14.24 11.50
N ASP A 94 -2.01 -14.58 12.47
CA ASP A 94 -2.52 -13.65 13.51
C ASP A 94 -3.21 -12.37 13.01
N VAL A 95 -3.99 -12.47 11.91
CA VAL A 95 -4.79 -11.34 11.42
C VAL A 95 -6.05 -11.15 12.25
N THR A 96 -6.22 -9.95 12.80
CA THR A 96 -7.46 -9.54 13.48
C THR A 96 -8.42 -8.90 12.48
N CYS A 97 -9.58 -9.53 12.25
CA CYS A 97 -10.63 -8.96 11.41
C CYS A 97 -11.43 -7.90 12.16
N LEU A 98 -11.71 -6.78 11.51
CA LEU A 98 -12.49 -5.67 12.02
C LEU A 98 -13.70 -5.45 11.11
N ASP A 99 -14.91 -5.49 11.66
CA ASP A 99 -16.15 -5.27 10.89
C ASP A 99 -16.46 -3.79 10.65
N SER A 100 -15.80 -2.90 11.39
CA SER A 100 -15.93 -1.46 11.29
C SER A 100 -14.69 -0.77 11.81
N PHE A 101 -14.50 0.51 11.48
CA PHE A 101 -13.43 1.29 12.08
C PHE A 101 -13.61 1.37 13.59
N PRO A 102 -12.61 0.93 14.37
CA PRO A 102 -12.69 0.94 15.81
C PRO A 102 -12.55 2.36 16.38
N THR A 103 -12.82 2.53 17.66
CA THR A 103 -12.52 3.77 18.36
C THR A 103 -11.00 4.03 18.37
N LEU A 104 -10.60 5.27 18.55
CA LEU A 104 -9.17 5.63 18.54
C LEU A 104 -8.38 4.94 19.65
N ASP A 105 -9.01 4.74 20.82
CA ASP A 105 -8.41 4.05 21.97
C ASP A 105 -8.10 2.57 21.69
N TYR A 106 -8.74 1.98 20.69
CA TYR A 106 -8.49 0.59 20.31
C TYR A 106 -7.02 0.36 19.96
N PHE A 107 -6.44 1.24 19.17
CA PHE A 107 -5.04 1.16 18.78
C PHE A 107 -4.12 1.59 19.93
N ALA A 108 -4.49 2.62 20.69
CA ALA A 108 -3.69 3.09 21.82
C ALA A 108 -3.42 2.00 22.86
N LYS A 109 -4.37 1.07 23.04
CA LYS A 109 -4.23 -0.09 23.94
C LYS A 109 -3.37 -1.22 23.39
N ARG A 110 -2.88 -1.11 22.15
CA ARG A 110 -2.11 -2.16 21.44
C ARG A 110 -0.83 -1.58 20.85
N PRO A 111 0.14 -1.22 21.70
CA PRO A 111 1.38 -0.60 21.24
C PRO A 111 2.22 -1.57 20.39
N GLY A 112 2.98 -1.00 19.50
CA GLY A 112 3.88 -1.72 18.61
C GLY A 112 3.54 -1.49 17.13
N ARG A 113 4.49 -1.75 16.26
CA ARG A 113 4.34 -1.56 14.82
C ARG A 113 3.14 -2.36 14.29
N SER A 114 2.21 -1.69 13.67
CA SER A 114 0.93 -2.27 13.26
C SER A 114 0.65 -2.01 11.78
N ALA A 115 -0.13 -2.90 11.17
CA ALA A 115 -0.66 -2.74 9.81
C ALA A 115 -2.19 -2.82 9.82
N LEU A 116 -2.86 -1.91 9.11
CA LEU A 116 -4.28 -1.97 8.82
C LEU A 116 -4.49 -2.13 7.32
N ILE A 117 -5.07 -3.25 6.95
CA ILE A 117 -5.46 -3.57 5.58
C ILE A 117 -6.93 -3.21 5.40
N ILE A 118 -7.25 -2.46 4.36
CA ILE A 118 -8.60 -2.05 3.98
C ILE A 118 -8.82 -2.50 2.54
N ASP A 119 -9.58 -3.58 2.36
CA ASP A 119 -9.76 -4.21 1.05
C ASP A 119 -11.19 -4.08 0.56
N ASP A 120 -11.36 -3.40 -0.57
CA ASP A 120 -12.64 -3.13 -1.27
C ASP A 120 -13.78 -2.65 -0.36
N LEU A 121 -13.45 -1.90 0.71
CA LEU A 121 -14.42 -1.41 1.67
C LEU A 121 -15.27 -0.28 1.09
N SER A 122 -16.60 -0.38 1.24
CA SER A 122 -17.49 0.75 0.99
C SER A 122 -17.45 1.73 2.17
N TRP A 123 -16.95 2.94 1.94
CA TRP A 123 -16.80 3.98 2.96
C TRP A 123 -18.12 4.68 3.35
N SER A 124 -19.23 4.34 2.70
CA SER A 124 -20.52 5.06 2.81
C SER A 124 -21.40 4.67 4.00
N LEU A 125 -20.96 3.75 4.84
CA LEU A 125 -21.78 3.22 5.94
C LEU A 125 -21.69 4.09 7.19
N SER A 126 -22.57 5.06 7.36
CA SER A 126 -22.79 5.72 8.65
C SER A 126 -24.13 5.32 9.25
N LYS A 127 -24.13 4.82 10.50
CA LYS A 127 -25.33 4.71 11.32
C LYS A 127 -25.60 6.06 12.01
N LYS A 128 -26.84 6.54 12.00
CA LYS A 128 -27.22 7.77 12.72
C LYS A 128 -26.78 7.71 14.19
N GLY A 129 -26.12 8.76 14.69
CA GLY A 129 -25.78 8.93 16.09
C GLY A 129 -24.42 8.40 16.55
N THR A 130 -23.63 7.79 15.67
CA THR A 130 -22.21 7.47 15.94
C THR A 130 -21.31 8.32 15.03
N PRO A 131 -20.05 8.58 15.43
CA PRO A 131 -19.08 9.14 14.49
C PRO A 131 -19.16 8.37 13.18
N SER A 132 -19.29 9.08 12.06
CA SER A 132 -19.40 8.41 10.77
C SER A 132 -18.16 7.54 10.56
N GLN A 133 -18.32 6.39 9.89
CA GLN A 133 -17.14 5.54 9.57
C GLN A 133 -16.10 6.34 8.78
N HIS A 134 -16.52 7.36 8.03
CA HIS A 134 -15.63 8.32 7.38
C HIS A 134 -14.79 9.13 8.37
N GLU A 135 -15.40 9.66 9.43
CA GLU A 135 -14.70 10.45 10.43
C GLU A 135 -13.69 9.59 11.21
N LEU A 136 -14.07 8.38 11.59
CA LEU A 136 -13.14 7.43 12.23
C LEU A 136 -11.99 7.07 11.29
N ALA A 137 -12.30 6.78 10.03
CA ALA A 137 -11.29 6.49 9.01
C ALA A 137 -10.31 7.64 8.80
N ASP A 138 -10.81 8.88 8.69
CA ASP A 138 -9.97 10.08 8.55
C ASP A 138 -9.03 10.24 9.75
N ARG A 139 -9.54 10.06 10.97
CA ARG A 139 -8.75 10.16 12.20
C ARG A 139 -7.75 9.02 12.33
N ILE A 140 -8.12 7.80 11.97
CA ILE A 140 -7.23 6.63 12.02
C ILE A 140 -6.13 6.77 10.97
N CYS A 141 -6.48 7.02 9.71
CA CYS A 141 -5.51 7.14 8.63
C CYS A 141 -4.61 8.38 8.75
N GLY A 142 -5.12 9.46 9.32
CA GLY A 142 -4.38 10.69 9.56
C GLY A 142 -3.60 10.64 10.87
N HIS A 143 -4.30 10.90 11.97
CA HIS A 143 -3.70 11.10 13.27
C HIS A 143 -3.16 9.81 13.90
N VAL A 144 -3.99 8.78 14.04
CA VAL A 144 -3.57 7.53 14.71
C VAL A 144 -2.39 6.89 13.98
N SER A 145 -2.44 6.85 12.65
CA SER A 145 -1.34 6.29 11.85
C SER A 145 0.02 6.89 12.21
N SER A 146 0.10 8.21 12.41
CA SER A 146 1.36 8.91 12.70
C SER A 146 1.76 8.90 14.17
N HIS A 147 0.78 8.87 15.10
CA HIS A 147 1.01 9.01 16.54
C HIS A 147 0.89 7.71 17.32
N HIS A 148 0.53 6.61 16.65
CA HIS A 148 0.51 5.29 17.27
C HIS A 148 1.94 4.85 17.64
N GLU A 149 2.13 4.36 18.85
CA GLU A 149 3.42 3.83 19.30
C GLU A 149 3.86 2.66 18.40
N GLY A 150 4.99 2.82 17.72
CA GLY A 150 5.51 1.90 16.73
C GLY A 150 5.00 2.14 15.30
N GLY A 151 4.03 3.05 15.11
CA GLY A 151 3.44 3.40 13.81
C GLY A 151 2.35 2.42 13.35
N LEU A 152 1.28 2.96 12.79
CA LEU A 152 0.20 2.20 12.14
C LEU A 152 0.26 2.43 10.63
N SER A 153 0.82 1.47 9.89
CA SER A 153 0.83 1.51 8.42
C SER A 153 -0.54 1.13 7.85
N ILE A 154 -0.98 1.85 6.80
CA ILE A 154 -2.30 1.67 6.18
C ILE A 154 -2.11 1.16 4.76
N PHE A 155 -2.77 0.06 4.42
CA PHE A 155 -2.75 -0.56 3.10
C PHE A 155 -4.18 -0.61 2.56
N ILE A 156 -4.48 0.17 1.53
CA ILE A 156 -5.84 0.30 0.97
C ILE A 156 -5.84 -0.32 -0.42
N ALA A 157 -6.64 -1.36 -0.65
CA ALA A 157 -6.92 -1.88 -1.98
C ALA A 157 -8.32 -1.45 -2.41
N GLN A 158 -8.43 -0.83 -3.60
CA GLN A 158 -9.69 -0.36 -4.15
C GLN A 158 -9.76 -0.55 -5.66
N GLN A 159 -10.95 -0.80 -6.18
CA GLN A 159 -11.15 -0.97 -7.62
C GLN A 159 -11.05 0.36 -8.36
N THR A 160 -11.42 1.45 -7.72
CA THR A 160 -11.40 2.79 -8.30
C THR A 160 -10.72 3.79 -7.37
N HIS A 161 -10.06 4.77 -7.95
CA HIS A 161 -9.46 5.86 -7.20
C HIS A 161 -10.50 6.65 -6.37
N THR A 162 -11.69 6.85 -6.92
CA THR A 162 -12.79 7.56 -6.24
C THR A 162 -13.40 6.75 -5.10
N GLY A 163 -13.15 5.45 -5.05
CA GLY A 163 -13.53 4.59 -3.92
C GLY A 163 -12.82 4.97 -2.62
N ILE A 164 -11.70 5.69 -2.66
CA ILE A 164 -11.02 6.21 -1.46
C ILE A 164 -11.53 7.63 -1.18
N PRO A 165 -11.93 7.98 0.07
CA PRO A 165 -12.34 9.33 0.43
C PRO A 165 -11.27 10.40 0.13
N PRO A 166 -11.64 11.62 -0.28
CA PRO A 166 -10.67 12.66 -0.68
C PRO A 166 -9.65 13.01 0.41
N ASN A 167 -10.06 13.03 1.67
CA ASN A 167 -9.17 13.33 2.79
C ASN A 167 -8.10 12.25 2.94
N ILE A 168 -8.48 10.97 2.84
CA ILE A 168 -7.55 9.84 2.92
C ILE A 168 -6.62 9.81 1.71
N ARG A 169 -7.12 10.11 0.50
CA ARG A 169 -6.28 10.20 -0.70
C ARG A 169 -5.12 11.17 -0.57
N ARG A 170 -5.31 12.29 0.14
CA ARG A 170 -4.24 13.28 0.39
C ARG A 170 -3.14 12.78 1.31
N LEU A 171 -3.43 11.74 2.11
CA LEU A 171 -2.48 11.14 3.05
C LEU A 171 -1.68 9.98 2.44
N VAL A 172 -2.05 9.52 1.25
CA VAL A 172 -1.37 8.40 0.59
C VAL A 172 0.06 8.78 0.25
N SER A 173 0.99 7.98 0.75
CA SER A 173 2.43 8.13 0.52
C SER A 173 2.91 7.36 -0.72
N HIS A 174 2.26 6.24 -1.03
CA HIS A 174 2.66 5.34 -2.12
C HIS A 174 1.42 4.88 -2.89
N TRP A 175 1.40 5.16 -4.19
CA TRP A 175 0.35 4.73 -5.11
C TRP A 175 0.82 3.55 -5.94
N PHE A 176 0.14 2.41 -5.82
CA PHE A 176 0.31 1.22 -6.65
C PHE A 176 -0.84 1.21 -7.66
N LEU A 177 -0.55 1.56 -8.89
CA LEU A 177 -1.55 1.77 -9.93
C LEU A 177 -1.44 0.68 -10.98
N PHE A 178 -2.55 -0.01 -11.28
CA PHE A 178 -2.64 -1.10 -12.27
C PHE A 178 -3.31 -0.58 -13.57
N PRO A 179 -2.57 0.00 -14.52
CA PRO A 179 -3.10 0.82 -15.60
C PRO A 179 -4.10 0.11 -16.50
N ARG A 180 -3.85 -1.16 -16.81
CA ARG A 180 -4.73 -1.96 -17.70
C ARG A 180 -6.15 -2.18 -17.16
N ARG A 181 -6.38 -1.87 -15.89
CA ARG A 181 -7.66 -2.03 -15.19
C ARG A 181 -8.12 -0.73 -14.54
N ILE A 182 -7.60 0.39 -15.01
CA ILE A 182 -8.01 1.75 -14.59
C ILE A 182 -8.78 2.40 -15.74
N ALA A 183 -9.94 2.97 -15.43
CA ALA A 183 -10.71 3.73 -16.42
C ALA A 183 -9.93 4.97 -16.88
N VAL A 184 -9.91 5.23 -18.18
CA VAL A 184 -9.16 6.33 -18.80
C VAL A 184 -9.56 7.70 -18.22
N ASP A 185 -10.83 7.87 -17.86
CA ASP A 185 -11.35 9.09 -17.27
C ASP A 185 -10.77 9.38 -15.87
N SER A 186 -10.36 8.33 -15.17
CA SER A 186 -9.78 8.45 -13.83
C SER A 186 -8.33 8.95 -13.83
N ILE A 187 -7.62 8.88 -14.96
CA ILE A 187 -6.19 9.21 -15.04
C ILE A 187 -5.90 10.63 -14.53
N GLY A 188 -6.72 11.62 -14.92
CA GLY A 188 -6.52 13.00 -14.46
C GLY A 188 -6.74 13.20 -12.96
N ALA A 189 -7.65 12.46 -12.35
CA ALA A 189 -7.88 12.51 -10.91
C ALA A 189 -6.75 11.81 -10.13
N ILE A 190 -6.27 10.68 -10.63
CA ILE A 190 -5.13 9.94 -10.06
C ILE A 190 -3.86 10.79 -10.16
N ALA A 191 -3.58 11.38 -11.31
CA ALA A 191 -2.43 12.25 -11.53
C ALA A 191 -2.37 13.39 -10.50
N ARG A 192 -3.50 14.10 -10.30
CA ARG A 192 -3.57 15.14 -9.26
C ARG A 192 -3.30 14.63 -7.86
N SER A 193 -3.80 13.43 -7.50
CA SER A 193 -3.54 12.84 -6.19
C SER A 193 -2.09 12.39 -6.03
N ALA A 194 -1.46 11.97 -7.11
CA ALA A 194 -0.05 11.59 -7.18
C ALA A 194 0.88 12.80 -7.43
N MET A 195 0.33 14.03 -7.47
CA MET A 195 1.06 15.28 -7.71
C MET A 195 1.83 15.29 -9.05
N LEU A 196 1.26 14.65 -10.07
CA LEU A 196 1.81 14.57 -11.42
C LEU A 196 0.89 15.24 -12.44
N GLU A 197 1.44 15.62 -13.59
CA GLU A 197 0.65 16.02 -14.74
C GLU A 197 -0.04 14.81 -15.38
N LYS A 198 -1.23 15.04 -15.99
CA LYS A 198 -1.98 13.98 -16.67
C LYS A 198 -1.21 13.36 -17.84
N THR A 199 -0.44 14.16 -18.55
CA THR A 199 0.43 13.72 -19.66
C THR A 199 1.53 12.80 -19.17
N THR A 200 2.21 13.16 -18.09
CA THR A 200 3.23 12.34 -17.44
C THR A 200 2.65 11.02 -16.93
N MET A 201 1.47 11.05 -16.29
CA MET A 201 0.80 9.84 -15.82
C MET A 201 0.46 8.88 -16.97
N ARG A 202 0.02 9.39 -18.13
CA ARG A 202 -0.22 8.56 -19.31
C ARG A 202 1.05 7.87 -19.78
N LYS A 203 2.14 8.63 -19.94
CA LYS A 203 3.44 8.07 -20.33
C LYS A 203 3.91 6.99 -19.36
N LEU A 204 3.75 7.19 -18.05
CA LEU A 204 4.09 6.18 -17.04
C LEU A 204 3.25 4.91 -17.20
N PHE A 205 1.98 5.05 -17.52
CA PHE A 205 1.08 3.91 -17.74
C PHE A 205 1.44 3.11 -18.99
N ASP A 206 1.96 3.76 -20.02
CA ASP A 206 2.40 3.10 -21.25
C ASP A 206 3.57 2.13 -21.05
N PHE A 207 4.34 2.29 -19.95
CA PHE A 207 5.39 1.34 -19.57
C PHE A 207 4.84 0.05 -18.95
N CYS A 208 3.59 0.01 -18.54
CA CYS A 208 2.95 -1.15 -17.93
C CYS A 208 2.27 -1.98 -19.02
N ASP A 209 3.04 -2.82 -19.70
CA ASP A 209 2.61 -3.61 -20.86
C ASP A 209 2.18 -5.04 -20.49
N GLY A 210 2.60 -5.56 -19.35
CA GLY A 210 2.18 -6.85 -18.82
C GLY A 210 0.78 -6.84 -18.19
N PRO A 211 0.11 -8.01 -18.08
CA PRO A 211 -1.26 -8.11 -17.57
C PRO A 211 -1.39 -7.72 -16.09
N TYR A 212 -0.33 -7.85 -15.32
CA TYR A 212 -0.26 -7.56 -13.88
C TYR A 212 0.72 -6.46 -13.54
N ASP A 213 1.26 -5.78 -14.56
CA ASP A 213 2.16 -4.66 -14.32
C ASP A 213 1.46 -3.53 -13.57
N PHE A 214 2.19 -2.93 -12.66
CA PHE A 214 1.75 -1.75 -11.94
C PHE A 214 2.83 -0.67 -11.93
N MET A 215 2.37 0.57 -11.78
CA MET A 215 3.24 1.71 -11.53
C MET A 215 3.17 2.09 -10.06
N LEU A 216 4.31 2.04 -9.37
CA LEU A 216 4.47 2.61 -8.04
C LEU A 216 4.89 4.07 -8.19
N ILE A 217 4.16 4.97 -7.53
CA ILE A 217 4.49 6.39 -7.45
C ILE A 217 4.64 6.77 -5.98
N GLU A 218 5.77 7.36 -5.65
CA GLU A 218 6.14 7.77 -4.30
C GLU A 218 5.84 9.26 -4.11
N ASN A 219 5.06 9.61 -3.09
CA ASN A 219 4.77 10.99 -2.73
C ASN A 219 5.53 11.44 -1.49
N ILE A 220 6.01 10.51 -0.67
CA ILE A 220 6.72 10.74 0.57
C ILE A 220 7.87 9.73 0.67
N PRO A 221 9.06 10.09 1.12
CA PRO A 221 9.45 11.44 1.57
C PRO A 221 9.48 12.48 0.44
N VAL A 222 9.56 13.76 0.80
CA VAL A 222 9.46 14.86 -0.18
C VAL A 222 10.54 14.77 -1.26
N GLU A 223 11.71 14.29 -0.92
CA GLU A 223 12.85 14.04 -1.83
C GLU A 223 12.54 12.97 -2.88
N HIS A 224 11.58 12.10 -2.57
CA HIS A 224 11.14 11.02 -3.46
C HIS A 224 9.85 11.34 -4.20
N ARG A 225 9.28 12.54 -3.98
CA ARG A 225 8.00 12.94 -4.57
C ARG A 225 8.02 12.81 -6.09
N GLY A 226 7.04 12.06 -6.60
CA GLY A 226 6.90 11.82 -8.02
C GLY A 226 7.80 10.73 -8.59
N ARG A 227 8.70 10.11 -7.80
CA ARG A 227 9.45 8.95 -8.29
C ARG A 227 8.49 7.86 -8.73
N ALA A 228 8.77 7.29 -9.89
CA ALA A 228 7.96 6.24 -10.47
C ALA A 228 8.79 4.99 -10.71
N ARG A 229 8.23 3.82 -10.35
CA ARG A 229 8.86 2.51 -10.57
C ARG A 229 7.84 1.53 -11.16
N LYS A 230 8.19 0.89 -12.26
CA LYS A 230 7.43 -0.25 -12.78
C LYS A 230 7.63 -1.44 -11.84
N ASN A 231 6.54 -2.08 -11.44
CA ASN A 231 6.51 -3.28 -10.58
C ASN A 231 7.27 -3.11 -9.24
N GLY A 232 7.41 -1.85 -8.77
CA GLY A 232 8.01 -1.51 -7.48
C GLY A 232 9.53 -1.42 -7.44
N TRP A 233 10.26 -1.89 -8.46
CA TRP A 233 11.74 -1.91 -8.48
C TRP A 233 12.38 -1.30 -9.72
N GLN A 234 11.75 -1.33 -10.89
CA GLN A 234 12.31 -0.74 -12.10
C GLN A 234 12.12 0.77 -12.12
N ASN A 235 13.16 1.53 -11.90
CA ASN A 235 13.11 2.99 -12.01
C ASN A 235 12.76 3.44 -13.42
N VAL A 236 11.75 4.29 -13.55
CA VAL A 236 11.38 4.94 -14.80
C VAL A 236 12.08 6.29 -14.85
N LYS A 237 13.29 6.31 -15.46
CA LYS A 237 14.11 7.51 -15.60
C LYS A 237 13.67 8.33 -16.83
N GLY A 238 13.80 9.67 -16.71
CA GLY A 238 13.68 10.57 -17.87
C GLY A 238 12.25 11.01 -18.24
N LEU A 239 11.25 10.70 -17.44
CA LEU A 239 9.87 11.14 -17.64
C LEU A 239 9.36 12.16 -16.61
N LEU A 240 10.11 12.35 -15.53
CA LEU A 240 9.79 13.30 -14.44
C LEU A 240 10.69 14.51 -14.49
#